data_c4eef93c3679782d6bb9c73c0f687551
#
_entry.id   c4eef93c3679782d6bb9c73c0f687551
#
_cell.length_a   1.000
_cell.length_b   1.000
_cell.length_c   1.000
_cell.angle_alpha   90.00
_cell.angle_beta   90.00
_cell.angle_gamma   90.00
#
_symmetry.space_group_name_H-M   'P 1'
#
loop_
_entity.id
_entity.type
_entity.pdbx_description
1 polymer ?
#
loop_
_entity_poly.entity_id
_entity_poly.type
_entity_poly.pdbx_seq_one_letter_code
_entity_poly.pdbx_strand_id
1 'polypeptide(L)'
;MQTELFTGALTESIPIDVPAGRHGIQPALTLNYRSDRGNGWTGAGWELSAGSIERKSRTGVNYNADDYILHLAGATLDLVNTNQTDGSGNPLYAPFSIDTGYRIQQLKDSSGNPYWQVTDPKGIRYLFGETSASRQDNPGNFSQIFQWFLDQVIDPQGNYLTVSYSKDQGQVYLDEIDYTGCCYPSPPTFSTT
;
A
#
# COMPACT_ATOMS: atom_id res chain seq x y z
N MET A 1 16.06 -9.31 16.22
CA MET A 1 15.73 -10.69 15.81
C MET A 1 14.76 -11.26 16.82
N GLN A 2 13.56 -11.63 16.42
CA GLN A 2 12.50 -12.15 17.30
C GLN A 2 11.94 -13.45 16.71
N THR A 3 11.52 -14.38 17.57
CA THR A 3 10.85 -15.60 17.13
C THR A 3 9.36 -15.43 17.35
N GLU A 4 8.58 -15.61 16.31
CA GLU A 4 7.13 -15.57 16.41
C GLU A 4 6.62 -16.83 17.10
N LEU A 5 6.05 -16.67 18.30
CA LEU A 5 5.69 -17.78 19.19
C LEU A 5 4.65 -18.76 18.59
N PHE A 6 3.88 -18.31 17.61
CA PHE A 6 2.80 -19.11 17.03
C PHE A 6 3.25 -19.94 15.82
N THR A 7 4.17 -19.43 15.01
CA THR A 7 4.66 -20.10 13.79
C THR A 7 6.06 -20.65 13.93
N GLY A 8 6.81 -20.22 14.94
CA GLY A 8 8.23 -20.52 15.11
C GLY A 8 9.13 -19.80 14.08
N ALA A 9 8.56 -18.95 13.26
CA ALA A 9 9.31 -18.20 12.26
C ALA A 9 10.23 -17.17 12.92
N LEU A 10 11.45 -17.09 12.44
CA LEU A 10 12.39 -16.05 12.82
C LEU A 10 12.06 -14.79 12.02
N THR A 11 11.88 -13.66 12.71
CA THR A 11 11.58 -12.35 12.11
C THR A 11 12.62 -11.32 12.49
N GLU A 12 12.96 -10.47 11.55
CA GLU A 12 13.82 -9.29 11.75
C GLU A 12 13.29 -8.14 10.92
N SER A 13 13.34 -6.93 11.46
CA SER A 13 12.96 -5.72 10.74
C SER A 13 14.07 -4.69 10.90
N ILE A 14 14.62 -4.24 9.78
CA ILE A 14 15.70 -3.27 9.71
C ILE A 14 15.16 -2.02 9.04
N PRO A 15 14.93 -0.91 9.78
CA PRO A 15 14.57 0.36 9.17
C PRO A 15 15.76 0.88 8.36
N ILE A 16 15.45 1.49 7.20
CA ILE A 16 16.44 2.14 6.36
C ILE A 16 16.31 3.65 6.57
N ASP A 17 17.34 4.24 7.16
CA ASP A 17 17.40 5.69 7.35
C ASP A 17 17.66 6.38 6.02
N VAL A 18 16.79 7.32 5.68
CA VAL A 18 16.91 8.18 4.50
C VAL A 18 17.05 9.64 4.92
N PRO A 19 17.68 10.50 4.11
CA PRO A 19 17.71 11.93 4.39
C PRO A 19 16.30 12.50 4.58
N ALA A 20 16.17 13.51 5.46
CA ALA A 20 14.89 14.12 5.73
C ALA A 20 14.27 14.76 4.48
N GLY A 21 13.04 14.40 4.19
CA GLY A 21 12.27 14.97 3.10
C GLY A 21 11.64 16.32 3.46
N ARG A 22 11.07 16.99 2.46
CA ARG A 22 10.40 18.28 2.64
C ARG A 22 9.18 18.12 3.55
N HIS A 23 9.07 18.97 4.56
CA HIS A 23 7.99 18.93 5.57
C HIS A 23 7.79 17.57 6.25
N GLY A 24 8.84 16.73 6.29
CA GLY A 24 8.76 15.40 6.89
C GLY A 24 8.17 14.33 5.97
N ILE A 25 7.89 14.64 4.69
CA ILE A 25 7.50 13.65 3.71
C ILE A 25 8.77 12.95 3.22
N GLN A 26 9.00 11.77 3.75
CA GLN A 26 10.12 10.90 3.41
C GLN A 26 9.66 9.43 3.38
N PRO A 27 10.31 8.57 2.60
CA PRO A 27 9.92 7.16 2.55
C PRO A 27 10.21 6.47 3.88
N ALA A 28 9.23 5.73 4.40
CA ALA A 28 9.38 4.84 5.54
C ALA A 28 9.76 3.44 5.04
N LEU A 29 11.04 3.22 4.79
CA LEU A 29 11.54 1.96 4.25
C LEU A 29 11.93 1.01 5.36
N THR A 30 11.52 -0.25 5.23
CA THR A 30 11.87 -1.32 6.16
C THR A 30 12.24 -2.56 5.38
N LEU A 31 13.42 -3.10 5.67
CA LEU A 31 13.84 -4.41 5.19
C LEU A 31 13.38 -5.45 6.21
N ASN A 32 12.41 -6.28 5.82
CA ASN A 32 11.82 -7.29 6.68
C ASN A 32 12.33 -8.68 6.30
N TYR A 33 12.73 -9.45 7.29
CA TYR A 33 13.10 -10.85 7.16
C TYR A 33 12.06 -11.75 7.81
N ARG A 34 11.72 -12.85 7.14
CA ARG A 34 10.95 -13.95 7.71
C ARG A 34 11.52 -15.27 7.19
N SER A 35 11.83 -16.17 8.12
CA SER A 35 12.47 -17.47 7.77
C SER A 35 11.51 -18.44 7.05
N ASP A 36 10.20 -18.22 7.14
CA ASP A 36 9.16 -19.02 6.48
C ASP A 36 8.72 -18.44 5.12
N ARG A 37 9.29 -17.30 4.73
CA ARG A 37 9.04 -16.67 3.43
C ARG A 37 9.99 -17.25 2.37
N GLY A 38 9.48 -17.48 1.17
CA GLY A 38 10.27 -17.92 0.03
C GLY A 38 11.29 -16.87 -0.45
N ASN A 39 11.84 -17.09 -1.63
CA ASN A 39 12.75 -16.14 -2.26
C ASN A 39 11.97 -14.91 -2.74
N GLY A 40 12.33 -13.76 -2.19
CA GLY A 40 11.92 -12.45 -2.69
C GLY A 40 13.02 -11.86 -3.60
N TRP A 41 12.73 -10.71 -4.21
CA TRP A 41 13.70 -10.01 -5.06
C TRP A 41 14.89 -9.43 -4.28
N THR A 42 14.73 -9.20 -2.99
CA THR A 42 15.80 -8.76 -2.08
C THR A 42 16.60 -9.91 -1.46
N GLY A 43 16.24 -11.15 -1.78
CA GLY A 43 16.90 -12.37 -1.27
C GLY A 43 15.95 -13.31 -0.54
N ALA A 44 16.48 -14.49 -0.13
CA ALA A 44 15.68 -15.50 0.56
C ALA A 44 15.17 -15.00 1.91
N GLY A 45 13.86 -14.95 2.08
CA GLY A 45 13.21 -14.49 3.30
C GLY A 45 13.15 -12.97 3.48
N TRP A 46 13.81 -12.19 2.64
CA TRP A 46 13.86 -10.74 2.72
C TRP A 46 12.84 -10.04 1.83
N GLU A 47 12.28 -8.94 2.32
CA GLU A 47 11.39 -8.06 1.58
C GLU A 47 11.65 -6.60 1.95
N LEU A 48 11.84 -5.74 0.95
CA LEU A 48 11.84 -4.29 1.11
C LEU A 48 10.42 -3.77 0.94
N SER A 49 9.88 -3.11 1.97
CA SER A 49 8.53 -2.59 1.95
C SER A 49 8.54 -1.06 2.12
N ALA A 50 7.84 -0.38 1.22
CA ALA A 50 7.46 1.02 1.35
C ALA A 50 6.01 1.18 1.85
N GLY A 51 5.26 0.08 1.88
CA GLY A 51 3.85 -0.02 2.22
C GLY A 51 3.04 -0.73 1.14
N SER A 52 1.99 -1.43 1.56
CA SER A 52 1.08 -2.14 0.63
C SER A 52 -0.28 -2.41 1.25
N ILE A 53 -1.25 -2.69 0.39
CA ILE A 53 -2.50 -3.36 0.77
C ILE A 53 -2.55 -4.68 0.01
N GLU A 54 -2.90 -5.77 0.71
CA GLU A 54 -2.97 -7.10 0.10
C GLU A 54 -4.24 -7.85 0.50
N ARG A 55 -4.63 -8.83 -0.31
CA ARG A 55 -5.71 -9.75 0.05
C ARG A 55 -5.23 -10.78 1.06
N LYS A 56 -6.07 -11.13 2.03
CA LYS A 56 -5.76 -12.23 2.95
C LYS A 56 -5.65 -13.55 2.20
N SER A 57 -4.59 -14.31 2.48
CA SER A 57 -4.26 -15.54 1.75
C SER A 57 -4.14 -16.78 2.63
N ARG A 58 -4.68 -16.77 3.87
CA ARG A 58 -4.54 -17.89 4.83
C ARG A 58 -4.94 -19.27 4.28
N THR A 59 -5.93 -19.30 3.37
CA THR A 59 -6.46 -20.52 2.75
C THR A 59 -6.38 -20.48 1.23
N GLY A 60 -5.48 -19.65 0.69
CA GLY A 60 -5.39 -19.34 -0.73
C GLY A 60 -6.04 -17.99 -1.05
N VAL A 61 -5.67 -17.41 -2.20
CA VAL A 61 -6.19 -16.10 -2.61
C VAL A 61 -7.62 -16.24 -3.13
N ASN A 62 -8.54 -15.58 -2.46
CA ASN A 62 -9.94 -15.47 -2.92
C ASN A 62 -10.19 -14.07 -3.48
N TYR A 63 -10.24 -13.95 -4.79
CA TYR A 63 -10.47 -12.66 -5.48
C TYR A 63 -11.90 -12.11 -5.32
N ASN A 64 -12.84 -12.93 -4.82
CA ASN A 64 -14.20 -12.50 -4.54
C ASN A 64 -14.41 -12.12 -3.05
N ALA A 65 -13.43 -12.36 -2.20
CA ALA A 65 -13.50 -11.96 -0.80
C ALA A 65 -13.10 -10.49 -0.63
N ASP A 66 -13.72 -9.84 0.36
CA ASP A 66 -13.51 -8.43 0.68
C ASP A 66 -12.63 -8.29 1.95
N ASP A 67 -11.62 -9.15 2.02
CA ASP A 67 -10.69 -9.28 3.15
C ASP A 67 -9.30 -8.78 2.76
N TYR A 68 -8.86 -7.72 3.42
CA TYR A 68 -7.60 -7.05 3.10
C TYR A 68 -6.75 -6.80 4.34
N ILE A 69 -5.45 -6.61 4.11
CA ILE A 69 -4.46 -6.21 5.13
C ILE A 69 -3.74 -4.98 4.62
N LEU A 70 -3.66 -3.95 5.44
CA LEU A 70 -2.85 -2.75 5.18
C LEU A 70 -1.52 -2.88 5.92
N HIS A 71 -0.42 -2.74 5.21
CA HIS A 71 0.93 -2.57 5.74
C HIS A 71 1.38 -1.13 5.50
N LEU A 72 1.49 -0.34 6.56
CA LEU A 72 1.88 1.07 6.45
C LEU A 72 2.68 1.51 7.67
N ALA A 73 3.82 2.13 7.46
CA ALA A 73 4.69 2.68 8.51
C ALA A 73 5.02 1.67 9.63
N GLY A 74 5.25 0.41 9.29
CA GLY A 74 5.55 -0.67 10.23
C GLY A 74 4.33 -1.27 10.94
N ALA A 75 3.13 -0.72 10.73
CA ALA A 75 1.90 -1.29 11.23
C ALA A 75 1.30 -2.29 10.22
N THR A 76 0.66 -3.34 10.75
CA THR A 76 -0.13 -4.32 9.98
C THR A 76 -1.55 -4.29 10.51
N LEU A 77 -2.51 -3.92 9.66
CA LEU A 77 -3.91 -3.70 10.05
C LEU A 77 -4.84 -4.53 9.17
N ASP A 78 -5.64 -5.38 9.81
CA ASP A 78 -6.74 -6.07 9.13
C ASP A 78 -7.83 -5.04 8.76
N LEU A 79 -8.24 -5.02 7.51
CA LEU A 79 -9.29 -4.14 7.02
C LEU A 79 -10.62 -4.87 6.89
N VAL A 80 -11.68 -4.19 7.26
CA VAL A 80 -13.07 -4.66 7.09
C VAL A 80 -13.86 -3.63 6.30
N ASN A 81 -14.72 -4.10 5.41
CA ASN A 81 -15.68 -3.26 4.71
C ASN A 81 -16.72 -2.74 5.71
N THR A 82 -16.90 -1.44 5.78
CA THR A 82 -17.88 -0.81 6.68
C THR A 82 -19.32 -0.88 6.16
N ASN A 83 -19.52 -1.39 4.94
CA ASN A 83 -20.78 -1.32 4.20
C ASN A 83 -21.30 0.11 3.96
N GLN A 84 -20.38 1.08 4.01
CA GLN A 84 -20.64 2.48 3.71
C GLN A 84 -19.86 2.89 2.46
N THR A 85 -20.32 3.96 1.84
CA THR A 85 -19.64 4.59 0.70
C THR A 85 -19.39 6.06 0.99
N ASP A 86 -18.42 6.63 0.29
CA ASP A 86 -18.24 8.08 0.28
C ASP A 86 -19.30 8.77 -0.61
N GLY A 87 -19.24 10.11 -0.70
CA GLY A 87 -20.17 10.89 -1.52
C GLY A 87 -20.13 10.58 -3.03
N SER A 88 -19.10 9.87 -3.49
CA SER A 88 -18.92 9.42 -4.89
C SER A 88 -19.26 7.95 -5.09
N GLY A 89 -19.71 7.26 -4.04
CA GLY A 89 -20.09 5.85 -4.10
C GLY A 89 -18.93 4.86 -3.93
N ASN A 90 -17.73 5.33 -3.54
CA ASN A 90 -16.58 4.45 -3.30
C ASN A 90 -16.70 3.74 -1.95
N PRO A 91 -16.45 2.42 -1.86
CA PRO A 91 -16.52 1.68 -0.62
C PRO A 91 -15.52 2.20 0.44
N LEU A 92 -15.98 2.25 1.69
CA LEU A 92 -15.17 2.64 2.84
C LEU A 92 -14.79 1.41 3.67
N TYR A 93 -13.54 1.42 4.12
CA TYR A 93 -12.97 0.38 4.97
C TYR A 93 -12.46 0.97 6.28
N ALA A 94 -12.37 0.13 7.30
CA ALA A 94 -11.80 0.49 8.60
C ALA A 94 -10.91 -0.63 9.12
N PRO A 95 -9.91 -0.34 9.96
CA PRO A 95 -9.19 -1.35 10.70
C PRO A 95 -10.11 -2.11 11.65
N PHE A 96 -9.97 -3.45 11.70
CA PHE A 96 -10.86 -4.33 12.48
C PHE A 96 -10.76 -4.11 14.00
N SER A 97 -9.54 -3.90 14.52
CA SER A 97 -9.28 -3.98 15.96
C SER A 97 -8.93 -2.67 16.65
N ILE A 98 -8.60 -1.63 15.88
CA ILE A 98 -8.08 -0.36 16.41
C ILE A 98 -8.65 0.79 15.59
N ASP A 99 -9.27 1.78 16.24
CA ASP A 99 -9.58 3.05 15.58
C ASP A 99 -8.29 3.88 15.43
N THR A 100 -7.79 3.93 14.21
CA THR A 100 -6.60 4.70 13.86
C THR A 100 -6.91 6.11 13.38
N GLY A 101 -8.19 6.44 13.22
CA GLY A 101 -8.63 7.66 12.56
C GLY A 101 -8.31 7.70 11.06
N TYR A 102 -7.88 6.59 10.46
CA TYR A 102 -7.64 6.51 9.02
C TYR A 102 -8.97 6.47 8.25
N ARG A 103 -9.04 7.27 7.20
CA ARG A 103 -10.08 7.14 6.18
C ARG A 103 -9.53 6.28 5.04
N ILE A 104 -10.09 5.10 4.84
CA ILE A 104 -9.63 4.13 3.84
C ILE A 104 -10.72 3.95 2.80
N GLN A 105 -10.38 4.22 1.54
CA GLN A 105 -11.31 4.21 0.40
C GLN A 105 -10.76 3.30 -0.69
N GLN A 106 -11.63 2.48 -1.28
CA GLN A 106 -11.31 1.77 -2.52
C GLN A 106 -11.86 2.57 -3.70
N LEU A 107 -10.98 3.06 -4.54
CA LEU A 107 -11.27 3.87 -5.70
C LEU A 107 -11.15 3.02 -6.98
N LYS A 108 -11.50 3.58 -8.13
CA LYS A 108 -11.32 2.94 -9.44
C LYS A 108 -10.56 3.86 -10.37
N ASP A 109 -9.62 3.29 -11.11
CA ASP A 109 -8.93 3.99 -12.20
C ASP A 109 -9.84 4.16 -13.43
N SER A 110 -9.37 4.83 -14.47
CA SER A 110 -10.09 5.04 -15.71
C SER A 110 -10.48 3.75 -16.45
N SER A 111 -9.82 2.64 -16.14
CA SER A 111 -10.10 1.31 -16.70
C SER A 111 -11.03 0.47 -15.80
N GLY A 112 -11.46 1.03 -14.66
CA GLY A 112 -12.33 0.38 -13.69
C GLY A 112 -11.61 -0.54 -12.71
N ASN A 113 -10.28 -0.60 -12.71
CA ASN A 113 -9.53 -1.41 -11.78
C ASN A 113 -9.44 -0.75 -10.41
N PRO A 114 -9.55 -1.52 -9.32
CA PRO A 114 -9.49 -0.98 -7.97
C PRO A 114 -8.06 -0.53 -7.60
N TYR A 115 -7.99 0.60 -6.91
CA TYR A 115 -6.82 1.08 -6.19
C TYR A 115 -7.27 1.68 -4.85
N TRP A 116 -6.34 2.06 -3.98
CA TRP A 116 -6.67 2.47 -2.63
C TRP A 116 -6.15 3.86 -2.30
N GLN A 117 -6.94 4.59 -1.53
CA GLN A 117 -6.51 5.81 -0.86
C GLN A 117 -6.69 5.65 0.65
N VAL A 118 -5.63 5.83 1.39
CA VAL A 118 -5.64 5.96 2.85
C VAL A 118 -5.32 7.39 3.20
N THR A 119 -6.14 8.02 4.03
CA THR A 119 -5.88 9.36 4.55
C THR A 119 -5.73 9.27 6.05
N ASP A 120 -4.61 9.76 6.57
CA ASP A 120 -4.34 9.76 8.00
C ASP A 120 -5.04 10.94 8.71
N PRO A 121 -5.05 10.97 10.07
CA PRO A 121 -5.66 12.07 10.83
C PRO A 121 -5.01 13.44 10.60
N LYS A 122 -3.80 13.50 10.05
CA LYS A 122 -3.10 14.74 9.69
C LYS A 122 -3.45 15.22 8.28
N GLY A 123 -4.25 14.44 7.53
CA GLY A 123 -4.64 14.72 6.16
C GLY A 123 -3.61 14.28 5.12
N ILE A 124 -2.59 13.51 5.50
CA ILE A 124 -1.65 12.91 4.55
C ILE A 124 -2.36 11.78 3.81
N ARG A 125 -2.27 11.80 2.48
CA ARG A 125 -2.87 10.81 1.60
C ARG A 125 -1.82 9.84 1.10
N TYR A 126 -2.13 8.56 1.18
CA TYR A 126 -1.33 7.44 0.69
C TYR A 126 -2.13 6.75 -0.43
N LEU A 127 -1.57 6.66 -1.62
CA LEU A 127 -2.18 5.99 -2.77
C LEU A 127 -1.48 4.66 -3.01
N PHE A 128 -2.26 3.59 -3.16
CA PHE A 128 -1.74 2.24 -3.36
C PHE A 128 -2.35 1.63 -4.62
N GLY A 129 -1.51 1.17 -5.53
CA GLY A 129 -1.97 0.52 -6.75
C GLY A 129 -2.65 1.45 -7.74
N GLU A 130 -2.37 2.74 -7.72
CA GLU A 130 -2.92 3.70 -8.68
C GLU A 130 -2.41 3.40 -10.09
N THR A 131 -1.13 3.04 -10.22
CA THR A 131 -0.54 2.61 -11.48
C THR A 131 -0.68 1.09 -11.69
N SER A 132 -0.70 0.64 -12.94
CA SER A 132 -0.71 -0.79 -13.23
C SER A 132 0.61 -1.47 -12.81
N ALA A 133 1.72 -0.73 -12.78
CA ALA A 133 3.03 -1.25 -12.38
C ALA A 133 3.10 -1.59 -10.90
N SER A 134 2.36 -0.84 -10.05
CA SER A 134 2.32 -1.03 -8.59
C SER A 134 1.29 -2.06 -8.12
N ARG A 135 0.69 -2.82 -9.04
CA ARG A 135 -0.27 -3.90 -8.73
C ARG A 135 0.35 -5.26 -8.97
N GLN A 136 0.33 -6.13 -7.99
CA GLN A 136 0.61 -7.55 -8.16
C GLN A 136 -0.68 -8.23 -8.63
N ASP A 137 -0.78 -8.48 -9.92
CA ASP A 137 -1.94 -9.07 -10.56
C ASP A 137 -1.62 -10.44 -11.20
N ASN A 138 -2.65 -11.17 -11.57
CA ASN A 138 -2.53 -12.42 -12.29
C ASN A 138 -2.22 -12.11 -13.78
N PRO A 139 -1.08 -12.58 -14.33
CA PRO A 139 -0.72 -12.34 -15.74
C PRO A 139 -1.77 -12.83 -16.75
N GLY A 140 -2.60 -13.82 -16.36
CA GLY A 140 -3.70 -14.31 -17.18
C GLY A 140 -5.00 -13.53 -17.04
N ASN A 141 -5.11 -12.66 -16.00
CA ASN A 141 -6.30 -11.87 -15.74
C ASN A 141 -5.96 -10.66 -14.86
N PHE A 142 -5.65 -9.54 -15.46
CA PHE A 142 -5.23 -8.30 -14.78
C PHE A 142 -6.29 -7.68 -13.84
N SER A 143 -7.54 -8.13 -13.87
CA SER A 143 -8.55 -7.74 -12.88
C SER A 143 -8.42 -8.49 -11.55
N GLN A 144 -7.67 -9.59 -11.53
CA GLN A 144 -7.36 -10.37 -10.34
C GLN A 144 -6.09 -9.82 -9.67
N ILE A 145 -6.25 -8.75 -8.90
CA ILE A 145 -5.16 -8.10 -8.19
C ILE A 145 -5.05 -8.71 -6.79
N PHE A 146 -3.86 -9.18 -6.44
CA PHE A 146 -3.54 -9.73 -5.11
C PHE A 146 -3.06 -8.64 -4.16
N GLN A 147 -2.17 -7.73 -4.63
CA GLN A 147 -1.51 -6.73 -3.81
C GLN A 147 -1.39 -5.40 -4.55
N TRP A 148 -1.56 -4.31 -3.81
CA TRP A 148 -1.39 -2.92 -4.24
C TRP A 148 -0.25 -2.31 -3.45
N PHE A 149 0.82 -1.95 -4.12
CA PHE A 149 1.97 -1.29 -3.50
C PHE A 149 1.78 0.22 -3.44
N LEU A 150 2.46 0.87 -2.49
CA LEU A 150 2.41 2.32 -2.32
C LEU A 150 2.99 3.03 -3.55
N ASP A 151 2.16 3.81 -4.25
CA ASP A 151 2.60 4.65 -5.38
C ASP A 151 3.02 6.05 -4.94
N GLN A 152 2.26 6.63 -4.00
CA GLN A 152 2.41 8.04 -3.71
C GLN A 152 2.01 8.39 -2.28
N VAL A 153 2.70 9.36 -1.69
CA VAL A 153 2.31 10.02 -0.44
C VAL A 153 2.24 11.51 -0.68
N ILE A 154 1.15 12.15 -0.26
CA ILE A 154 0.90 13.58 -0.52
C ILE A 154 0.42 14.23 0.79
N ASP A 155 1.08 15.30 1.22
CA ASP A 155 0.62 16.08 2.36
C ASP A 155 -0.45 17.12 1.98
N PRO A 156 -1.14 17.74 2.96
CA PRO A 156 -2.13 18.78 2.68
C PRO A 156 -1.55 20.05 2.01
N GLN A 157 -0.25 20.27 2.06
CA GLN A 157 0.45 21.39 1.43
C GLN A 157 0.89 21.10 0.00
N GLY A 158 0.67 19.86 -0.48
CA GLY A 158 1.04 19.42 -1.82
C GLY A 158 2.51 18.99 -1.95
N ASN A 159 3.22 18.75 -0.85
CA ASN A 159 4.50 18.05 -0.93
C ASN A 159 4.23 16.56 -1.14
N TYR A 160 5.07 15.90 -1.91
CA TYR A 160 4.82 14.50 -2.25
C TYR A 160 6.09 13.69 -2.39
N LEU A 161 5.94 12.39 -2.28
CA LEU A 161 6.88 11.38 -2.76
C LEU A 161 6.15 10.43 -3.73
N THR A 162 6.90 9.87 -4.66
CA THR A 162 6.43 8.83 -5.60
C THR A 162 7.30 7.59 -5.50
N VAL A 163 6.66 6.44 -5.64
CA VAL A 163 7.33 5.14 -5.69
C VAL A 163 7.00 4.49 -7.02
N SER A 164 8.03 4.19 -7.79
CA SER A 164 7.91 3.57 -9.11
C SER A 164 8.27 2.10 -9.04
N TYR A 165 7.60 1.31 -9.87
CA TYR A 165 7.78 -0.13 -9.92
C TYR A 165 7.96 -0.60 -11.36
N SER A 166 8.72 -1.69 -11.52
CA SER A 166 8.81 -2.47 -12.75
C SER A 166 8.18 -3.84 -12.55
N LYS A 167 7.66 -4.43 -13.63
CA LYS A 167 7.10 -5.78 -13.63
C LYS A 167 7.90 -6.69 -14.55
N ASP A 168 8.22 -7.88 -14.07
CA ASP A 168 8.76 -8.97 -14.89
C ASP A 168 8.04 -10.28 -14.55
N GLN A 169 7.51 -10.95 -15.56
CA GLN A 169 6.80 -12.23 -15.45
C GLN A 169 5.71 -12.26 -14.35
N GLY A 170 5.03 -11.15 -14.13
CA GLY A 170 3.98 -10.99 -13.12
C GLY A 170 4.49 -10.67 -11.71
N GLN A 171 5.80 -10.58 -11.50
CA GLN A 171 6.38 -10.10 -10.24
C GLN A 171 6.62 -8.60 -10.30
N VAL A 172 6.29 -7.90 -9.22
CA VAL A 172 6.51 -6.45 -9.06
C VAL A 172 7.81 -6.21 -8.31
N TYR A 173 8.62 -5.29 -8.82
CA TYR A 173 9.89 -4.88 -8.24
C TYR A 173 9.87 -3.38 -8.00
N LEU A 174 10.32 -2.96 -6.82
CA LEU A 174 10.55 -1.54 -6.54
C LEU A 174 11.72 -1.07 -7.41
N ASP A 175 11.50 0.02 -8.17
CA ASP A 175 12.47 0.58 -9.10
C ASP A 175 13.10 1.85 -8.53
N GLU A 176 12.29 2.86 -8.23
CA GLU A 176 12.78 4.18 -7.80
C GLU A 176 11.84 4.79 -6.76
N ILE A 177 12.40 5.60 -5.87
CA ILE A 177 11.65 6.43 -4.92
C ILE A 177 12.14 7.87 -5.06
N ASP A 178 11.27 8.71 -5.62
CA ASP A 178 11.47 10.15 -5.69
C ASP A 178 10.75 10.82 -4.52
N TYR A 179 11.46 11.64 -3.77
CA TYR A 179 10.86 12.40 -2.68
C TYR A 179 11.41 13.83 -2.64
N THR A 180 10.85 14.71 -1.81
CA THR A 180 11.05 16.17 -1.82
C THR A 180 10.30 16.93 -2.91
N GLY A 181 9.44 16.27 -3.67
CA GLY A 181 8.55 16.93 -4.62
C GLY A 181 7.62 17.93 -3.93
N CYS A 182 7.23 18.99 -4.65
CA CYS A 182 6.25 19.96 -4.15
C CYS A 182 5.23 20.33 -5.22
N CYS A 183 4.18 20.97 -4.75
CA CYS A 183 3.19 21.61 -5.62
C CYS A 183 2.41 20.58 -6.47
N TYR A 184 2.10 19.44 -5.84
CA TYR A 184 1.25 18.44 -6.48
C TYR A 184 -0.01 19.12 -7.04
N PRO A 185 -0.34 18.92 -8.31
CA PRO A 185 -1.51 19.55 -8.90
C PRO A 185 -2.73 19.15 -8.06
N SER A 186 -3.49 20.15 -7.61
CA SER A 186 -4.77 19.91 -6.96
C SER A 186 -5.58 18.94 -7.84
N PRO A 187 -6.29 17.96 -7.27
CA PRO A 187 -7.18 17.14 -8.08
C PRO A 187 -8.10 18.10 -8.87
N PRO A 188 -8.45 17.75 -10.10
CA PRO A 188 -9.30 18.61 -10.92
C PRO A 188 -10.53 18.96 -10.08
N THR A 189 -10.70 20.25 -9.81
CA THR A 189 -11.93 20.77 -9.21
C THR A 189 -13.03 20.50 -10.21
N PHE A 190 -13.87 19.52 -9.95
CA PHE A 190 -15.11 19.36 -10.69
C PHE A 190 -15.95 20.62 -10.44
N SER A 191 -15.89 21.56 -11.36
CA SER A 191 -16.85 22.65 -11.38
C SER A 191 -18.18 22.07 -11.85
N THR A 192 -19.11 21.89 -10.93
CA THR A 192 -20.53 21.72 -11.29
C THR A 192 -21.01 23.04 -11.87
N THR A 193 -21.15 23.13 -13.17
CA THR A 193 -22.06 24.07 -13.85
C THR A 193 -23.40 23.40 -14.00
#